data_1e156210f80bbf90281afc080330b3a7
#
_entry.id   1e156210f80bbf90281afc080330b3a7
#
_cell.length_a   1.000
_cell.length_b   1.000
_cell.length_c   1.000
_cell.angle_alpha   90.00
_cell.angle_beta   90.00
_cell.angle_gamma   90.00
#
_symmetry.space_group_name_H-M   'P 1'
#
loop_
_entity.id
_entity.type
_entity.pdbx_description
1 polymer ?
#
loop_
_entity_poly.entity_id
_entity_poly.type
_entity_poly.pdbx_seq_one_letter_code
_entity_poly.pdbx_strand_id
1 'polypeptide(L)'
;MKQILILGAAALVFAATPAGRVTAPIAVEQMASINVGDMAPDLAFPDPSGKTRKLSDLRGKVVLLDFWAAWCGPCRMENPNVVRVYNQYKDAKFSTGKGFEVFSLSLDNTKDRWIEAIAKDGLVWPNHVSDLKGWRSEGAALYGVNAIPATYLIDGKGKVVAKNLRGAALENALKAMQAK
;
A
#
# COMPACT_ATOMS: atom_id res chain seq x y z
N MET A 1 -51.38 12.58 -81.09
CA MET A 1 -51.54 12.08 -79.70
C MET A 1 -50.18 11.52 -79.23
N LYS A 2 -49.44 12.29 -78.46
CA LYS A 2 -48.12 11.90 -77.93
C LYS A 2 -48.29 11.52 -76.48
N GLN A 3 -47.99 10.27 -76.14
CA GLN A 3 -47.94 9.80 -74.75
C GLN A 3 -46.57 10.10 -74.22
N ILE A 4 -46.51 10.79 -73.07
CA ILE A 4 -45.29 11.07 -72.30
C ILE A 4 -45.22 10.02 -71.24
N LEU A 5 -44.15 9.16 -71.29
CA LEU A 5 -43.76 8.23 -70.22
C LEU A 5 -42.97 9.01 -69.16
N ILE A 6 -43.46 9.01 -67.92
CA ILE A 6 -42.75 9.55 -66.80
C ILE A 6 -42.06 8.39 -66.14
N LEU A 7 -40.70 8.35 -66.22
CA LEU A 7 -39.88 7.40 -65.40
C LEU A 7 -39.72 7.96 -63.96
N GLY A 8 -40.30 7.26 -62.99
CA GLY A 8 -40.08 7.56 -61.60
C GLY A 8 -38.74 6.97 -61.14
N ALA A 9 -37.81 7.84 -60.73
CA ALA A 9 -36.58 7.44 -60.09
C ALA A 9 -36.85 7.18 -58.58
N ALA A 10 -36.75 5.94 -58.13
CA ALA A 10 -36.81 5.59 -56.74
C ALA A 10 -35.42 5.82 -56.09
N ALA A 11 -35.34 6.84 -55.22
CA ALA A 11 -34.14 7.07 -54.40
C ALA A 11 -34.10 6.10 -53.21
N LEU A 12 -33.13 5.19 -53.22
CA LEU A 12 -32.82 4.36 -52.10
C LEU A 12 -32.07 5.17 -51.02
N VAL A 13 -32.76 5.47 -49.93
CA VAL A 13 -32.13 6.08 -48.73
C VAL A 13 -31.43 4.98 -47.94
N PHE A 14 -30.11 4.94 -48.01
CA PHE A 14 -29.30 4.12 -47.09
C PHE A 14 -29.30 4.79 -45.71
N ALA A 15 -30.03 4.21 -44.77
CA ALA A 15 -29.93 4.57 -43.36
C ALA A 15 -28.63 4.04 -42.81
N ALA A 16 -27.66 4.94 -42.52
CA ALA A 16 -26.44 4.59 -41.80
C ALA A 16 -26.79 4.33 -40.32
N THR A 17 -26.67 3.10 -39.89
CA THR A 17 -26.74 2.73 -38.47
C THR A 17 -25.50 3.27 -37.74
N PRO A 18 -25.65 4.01 -36.61
CA PRO A 18 -24.48 4.44 -35.83
C PRO A 18 -23.78 3.19 -35.27
N ALA A 19 -22.51 3.05 -35.62
CA ALA A 19 -21.63 2.03 -35.02
C ALA A 19 -21.59 2.22 -33.50
N GLY A 20 -22.16 1.25 -32.78
CA GLY A 20 -22.08 1.23 -31.32
C GLY A 20 -20.62 1.32 -30.90
N ARG A 21 -20.30 2.29 -30.03
CA ARG A 21 -19.01 2.35 -29.36
C ARG A 21 -18.88 1.06 -28.53
N VAL A 22 -18.08 0.13 -29.00
CA VAL A 22 -17.59 -0.97 -28.19
C VAL A 22 -16.67 -0.34 -27.14
N THR A 23 -17.20 -0.16 -25.93
CA THR A 23 -16.37 0.17 -24.79
C THR A 23 -15.42 -1.01 -24.58
N ALA A 24 -14.12 -0.79 -24.82
CA ALA A 24 -13.10 -1.78 -24.50
C ALA A 24 -13.28 -2.23 -23.04
N PRO A 25 -13.17 -3.53 -22.72
CA PRO A 25 -13.21 -3.98 -21.34
C PRO A 25 -12.11 -3.23 -20.59
N ILE A 26 -12.47 -2.62 -19.45
CA ILE A 26 -11.52 -2.06 -18.51
C ILE A 26 -10.60 -3.24 -18.15
N ALA A 27 -9.36 -3.18 -18.64
CA ALA A 27 -8.34 -4.14 -18.23
C ALA A 27 -8.29 -4.06 -16.70
N VAL A 28 -8.67 -5.13 -16.03
CA VAL A 28 -8.38 -5.30 -14.61
C VAL A 28 -6.86 -5.34 -14.56
N GLU A 29 -6.26 -4.19 -14.29
CA GLU A 29 -4.82 -4.07 -14.10
C GLU A 29 -4.47 -5.03 -12.99
N GLN A 30 -3.88 -6.14 -13.38
CA GLN A 30 -3.48 -7.20 -12.47
C GLN A 30 -2.56 -6.54 -11.45
N MET A 31 -3.04 -6.38 -10.20
CA MET A 31 -2.32 -5.69 -9.14
C MET A 31 -0.94 -6.34 -9.03
N ALA A 32 0.05 -5.69 -9.61
CA ALA A 32 1.41 -6.18 -9.63
C ALA A 32 1.91 -6.24 -8.18
N SER A 33 2.38 -7.38 -7.74
CA SER A 33 2.98 -7.49 -6.42
C SER A 33 4.18 -6.55 -6.35
N ILE A 34 4.22 -5.70 -5.33
CA ILE A 34 5.36 -4.80 -5.08
C ILE A 34 6.61 -5.64 -4.85
N ASN A 35 7.66 -5.41 -5.62
CA ASN A 35 8.91 -6.16 -5.58
C ASN A 35 10.06 -5.33 -4.97
N VAL A 36 11.12 -6.02 -4.57
CA VAL A 36 12.38 -5.36 -4.21
C VAL A 36 12.90 -4.62 -5.44
N GLY A 37 13.21 -3.33 -5.26
CA GLY A 37 13.62 -2.43 -6.32
C GLY A 37 12.53 -1.46 -6.78
N ASP A 38 11.25 -1.77 -6.55
CA ASP A 38 10.15 -0.89 -6.92
C ASP A 38 10.05 0.32 -5.97
N MET A 39 9.46 1.39 -6.46
CA MET A 39 9.04 2.50 -5.60
C MET A 39 7.81 2.07 -4.79
N ALA A 40 7.88 2.27 -3.47
CA ALA A 40 6.77 2.00 -2.59
C ALA A 40 5.60 2.93 -2.92
N PRO A 41 4.41 2.41 -3.29
CA PRO A 41 3.21 3.20 -3.43
C PRO A 41 2.89 3.98 -2.16
N ASP A 42 2.40 5.21 -2.29
CA ASP A 42 2.02 5.99 -1.11
C ASP A 42 0.78 5.43 -0.43
N LEU A 43 0.76 5.53 0.87
CA LEU A 43 -0.36 5.17 1.74
C LEU A 43 -0.76 6.39 2.54
N ALA A 44 -2.06 6.69 2.59
CA ALA A 44 -2.60 7.81 3.35
C ALA A 44 -3.85 7.36 4.10
N PHE A 45 -3.72 7.15 5.41
CA PHE A 45 -4.81 6.64 6.25
C PHE A 45 -4.86 7.37 7.59
N PRO A 46 -6.03 7.37 8.28
CA PRO A 46 -6.16 7.98 9.59
C PRO A 46 -5.38 7.21 10.66
N ASP A 47 -4.77 7.96 11.57
CA ASP A 47 -4.21 7.45 12.83
C ASP A 47 -5.32 7.29 13.90
N PRO A 48 -4.98 6.79 15.11
CA PRO A 48 -5.96 6.67 16.20
C PRO A 48 -6.68 7.95 16.57
N SER A 49 -6.08 9.13 16.33
CA SER A 49 -6.74 10.44 16.57
C SER A 49 -7.63 10.90 15.41
N GLY A 50 -7.59 10.21 14.27
CA GLY A 50 -8.28 10.58 13.03
C GLY A 50 -7.45 11.47 12.11
N LYS A 51 -6.20 11.79 12.46
CA LYS A 51 -5.30 12.56 11.62
C LYS A 51 -4.72 11.66 10.52
N THR A 52 -4.81 12.10 9.26
CA THR A 52 -4.19 11.38 8.14
C THR A 52 -2.67 11.40 8.26
N ARG A 53 -2.04 10.21 8.20
CA ARG A 53 -0.61 10.00 8.07
C ARG A 53 -0.31 9.47 6.68
N LYS A 54 0.77 9.95 6.09
CA LYS A 54 1.22 9.49 4.76
C LYS A 54 2.57 8.79 4.86
N LEU A 55 2.72 7.70 4.13
CA LEU A 55 4.01 7.02 4.03
C LEU A 55 5.06 7.95 3.36
N SER A 56 4.63 8.76 2.41
CA SER A 56 5.49 9.74 1.73
C SER A 56 6.04 10.83 2.66
N ASP A 57 5.40 11.13 3.79
CA ASP A 57 5.90 12.10 4.77
C ASP A 57 7.19 11.61 5.47
N LEU A 58 7.52 10.33 5.34
CA LEU A 58 8.69 9.71 5.92
C LEU A 58 9.90 9.63 4.96
N ARG A 59 9.83 10.30 3.81
CA ARG A 59 10.98 10.38 2.89
C ARG A 59 12.20 10.94 3.61
N GLY A 60 13.37 10.43 3.28
CA GLY A 60 14.63 10.75 3.98
C GLY A 60 14.92 9.88 5.19
N LYS A 61 13.98 9.00 5.59
CA LYS A 61 14.19 7.97 6.60
C LYS A 61 14.12 6.58 5.99
N VAL A 62 14.78 5.61 6.61
CA VAL A 62 14.52 4.18 6.34
C VAL A 62 13.23 3.81 7.07
N VAL A 63 12.29 3.18 6.37
CA VAL A 63 10.95 2.88 6.90
C VAL A 63 10.66 1.39 6.85
N LEU A 64 10.21 0.83 7.96
CA LEU A 64 9.52 -0.46 7.99
C LEU A 64 8.02 -0.21 7.82
N LEU A 65 7.48 -0.51 6.64
CA LEU A 65 6.03 -0.62 6.45
C LEU A 65 5.61 -2.01 6.94
N ASP A 66 4.77 -2.02 7.96
CA ASP A 66 4.34 -3.23 8.66
C ASP A 66 2.81 -3.40 8.58
N PHE A 67 2.37 -4.52 8.02
CA PHE A 67 0.96 -4.93 7.99
C PHE A 67 0.71 -5.94 9.10
N TRP A 68 -0.16 -5.58 10.03
CA TRP A 68 -0.43 -6.35 11.23
C TRP A 68 -1.90 -6.24 11.68
N ALA A 69 -2.25 -6.85 12.81
CA ALA A 69 -3.53 -6.63 13.47
C ALA A 69 -3.47 -7.06 14.95
N ALA A 70 -4.35 -6.50 15.78
CA ALA A 70 -4.48 -6.84 17.19
C ALA A 70 -4.83 -8.33 17.41
N TRP A 71 -5.55 -8.94 16.50
CA TRP A 71 -5.93 -10.36 16.53
C TRP A 71 -4.86 -11.30 15.94
N CYS A 72 -3.80 -10.77 15.34
CA CYS A 72 -2.74 -11.55 14.69
C CYS A 72 -1.70 -12.00 15.74
N GLY A 73 -1.80 -13.23 16.23
CA GLY A 73 -0.87 -13.79 17.19
C GLY A 73 0.60 -13.72 16.79
N PRO A 74 0.99 -14.17 15.57
CA PRO A 74 2.37 -14.05 15.09
C PRO A 74 2.87 -12.61 14.98
N CYS A 75 2.01 -11.64 14.62
CA CYS A 75 2.36 -10.22 14.60
C CYS A 75 2.70 -9.73 16.00
N ARG A 76 1.86 -10.08 16.98
CA ARG A 76 2.03 -9.70 18.38
C ARG A 76 3.31 -10.30 19.00
N MET A 77 3.72 -11.50 18.57
CA MET A 77 4.99 -12.10 18.96
C MET A 77 6.21 -11.37 18.36
N GLU A 78 6.09 -10.78 17.18
CA GLU A 78 7.18 -10.02 16.55
C GLU A 78 7.28 -8.57 17.07
N ASN A 79 6.21 -7.98 17.56
CA ASN A 79 6.15 -6.60 18.05
C ASN A 79 7.27 -6.21 19.02
N PRO A 80 7.63 -7.02 20.04
CA PRO A 80 8.75 -6.69 20.93
C PRO A 80 10.09 -6.56 20.21
N ASN A 81 10.34 -7.34 19.16
CA ASN A 81 11.53 -7.21 18.34
C ASN A 81 11.50 -5.91 17.53
N VAL A 82 10.36 -5.54 16.93
CA VAL A 82 10.21 -4.28 16.19
C VAL A 82 10.44 -3.08 17.12
N VAL A 83 9.89 -3.10 18.35
CA VAL A 83 10.11 -2.06 19.38
C VAL A 83 11.60 -1.92 19.71
N ARG A 84 12.28 -3.04 19.96
CA ARG A 84 13.71 -3.05 20.25
C ARG A 84 14.52 -2.44 19.10
N VAL A 85 14.25 -2.87 17.88
CA VAL A 85 14.93 -2.38 16.67
C VAL A 85 14.62 -0.91 16.43
N TYR A 86 13.37 -0.49 16.60
CA TYR A 86 12.99 0.92 16.49
C TYR A 86 13.81 1.80 17.46
N ASN A 87 13.85 1.45 18.73
CA ASN A 87 14.59 2.20 19.73
C ASN A 87 16.09 2.27 19.44
N GLN A 88 16.66 1.21 18.86
CA GLN A 88 18.09 1.14 18.51
C GLN A 88 18.43 2.00 17.28
N TYR A 89 17.54 2.08 16.27
CA TYR A 89 17.87 2.65 14.96
C TYR A 89 17.15 3.96 14.63
N LYS A 90 16.19 4.42 15.43
CA LYS A 90 15.37 5.61 15.14
C LYS A 90 16.19 6.86 14.83
N ASP A 91 17.40 7.01 15.41
CA ASP A 91 18.29 8.13 15.21
C ASP A 91 19.54 7.79 14.38
N ALA A 92 19.64 6.56 13.86
CA ALA A 92 20.78 6.09 13.10
C ALA A 92 20.93 6.81 11.76
N LYS A 93 22.17 6.88 11.26
CA LYS A 93 22.46 7.38 9.91
C LYS A 93 22.54 6.20 8.95
N PHE A 94 21.88 6.33 7.82
CA PHE A 94 21.87 5.35 6.74
C PHE A 94 22.43 5.95 5.46
N SER A 95 22.88 5.10 4.53
CA SER A 95 23.40 5.52 3.23
C SER A 95 22.39 6.30 2.38
N THR A 96 21.10 6.13 2.63
CA THR A 96 20.00 6.76 1.87
C THR A 96 19.15 7.73 2.68
N GLY A 97 19.46 7.95 3.98
CA GLY A 97 18.66 8.84 4.82
C GLY A 97 19.13 8.86 6.27
N LYS A 98 18.41 9.61 7.12
CA LYS A 98 18.69 9.73 8.55
C LYS A 98 17.46 9.35 9.37
N GLY A 99 17.60 8.38 10.25
CA GLY A 99 16.56 7.87 11.11
C GLY A 99 15.87 6.63 10.53
N PHE A 100 15.40 5.76 11.42
CA PHE A 100 14.53 4.63 11.11
C PHE A 100 13.15 4.91 11.66
N GLU A 101 12.12 4.58 10.88
CA GLU A 101 10.73 4.78 11.27
C GLU A 101 9.90 3.52 10.99
N VAL A 102 8.81 3.36 11.71
CA VAL A 102 7.83 2.30 11.43
C VAL A 102 6.51 2.94 11.02
N PHE A 103 5.95 2.47 9.92
CA PHE A 103 4.62 2.82 9.46
C PHE A 103 3.76 1.56 9.54
N SER A 104 2.92 1.46 10.60
CA SER A 104 2.13 0.27 10.88
C SER A 104 0.71 0.44 10.38
N LEU A 105 0.33 -0.33 9.35
CA LEU A 105 -1.03 -0.41 8.85
C LEU A 105 -1.74 -1.61 9.48
N SER A 106 -2.76 -1.31 10.28
CA SER A 106 -3.55 -2.33 10.96
C SER A 106 -4.72 -2.83 10.09
N LEU A 107 -4.90 -4.15 10.05
CA LEU A 107 -6.04 -4.84 9.45
C LEU A 107 -7.11 -5.16 10.49
N ASP A 108 -7.28 -4.31 11.49
CA ASP A 108 -8.38 -4.42 12.45
C ASP A 108 -9.69 -3.86 11.87
N ASN A 109 -10.82 -4.41 12.34
CA ASN A 109 -12.15 -3.88 12.05
C ASN A 109 -12.70 -3.01 13.21
N THR A 110 -12.00 -2.98 14.34
CA THR A 110 -12.43 -2.35 15.56
C THR A 110 -11.34 -1.45 16.09
N LYS A 111 -11.62 -0.16 16.18
CA LYS A 111 -10.67 0.87 16.59
C LYS A 111 -10.16 0.65 18.02
N ASP A 112 -11.04 0.33 18.95
CA ASP A 112 -10.68 0.18 20.37
C ASP A 112 -9.68 -0.97 20.59
N ARG A 113 -9.91 -2.13 19.94
CA ARG A 113 -8.98 -3.27 20.00
C ARG A 113 -7.62 -2.94 19.41
N TRP A 114 -7.59 -2.20 18.31
CA TRP A 114 -6.36 -1.73 17.69
C TRP A 114 -5.57 -0.82 18.63
N ILE A 115 -6.22 0.19 19.23
CA ILE A 115 -5.59 1.12 20.19
C ILE A 115 -5.09 0.37 21.43
N GLU A 116 -5.91 -0.52 21.99
CA GLU A 116 -5.50 -1.36 23.13
C GLU A 116 -4.26 -2.18 22.81
N ALA A 117 -4.19 -2.78 21.60
CA ALA A 117 -3.05 -3.57 21.20
C ALA A 117 -1.77 -2.73 21.02
N ILE A 118 -1.86 -1.52 20.46
CA ILE A 118 -0.74 -0.57 20.38
C ILE A 118 -0.18 -0.30 21.78
N ALA A 119 -1.06 0.02 22.74
CA ALA A 119 -0.65 0.31 24.11
C ALA A 119 -0.06 -0.91 24.82
N LYS A 120 -0.70 -2.07 24.70
CA LYS A 120 -0.29 -3.33 25.36
C LYS A 120 1.06 -3.84 24.87
N ASP A 121 1.35 -3.69 23.57
CA ASP A 121 2.61 -4.14 22.96
C ASP A 121 3.71 -3.07 23.03
N GLY A 122 3.40 -1.87 23.58
CA GLY A 122 4.36 -0.78 23.69
C GLY A 122 4.87 -0.25 22.36
N LEU A 123 4.00 -0.17 21.34
CA LEU A 123 4.36 0.30 20.01
C LEU A 123 4.53 1.82 20.01
N VAL A 124 5.75 2.28 20.25
CA VAL A 124 6.06 3.68 20.62
C VAL A 124 6.20 4.66 19.46
N TRP A 125 6.19 4.20 18.22
CA TRP A 125 6.26 5.08 17.05
C TRP A 125 4.90 5.75 16.75
N PRO A 126 4.88 6.91 16.06
CA PRO A 126 3.65 7.70 15.89
C PRO A 126 2.80 7.29 14.66
N ASN A 127 3.35 6.48 13.76
CA ASN A 127 2.73 6.25 12.44
C ASN A 127 1.91 4.95 12.43
N HIS A 128 0.92 4.88 13.32
CA HIS A 128 -0.09 3.83 13.32
C HIS A 128 -1.27 4.30 12.48
N VAL A 129 -1.69 3.51 11.50
CA VAL A 129 -2.81 3.83 10.62
C VAL A 129 -3.72 2.63 10.39
N SER A 130 -4.99 2.89 10.09
CA SER A 130 -5.96 1.87 9.69
C SER A 130 -7.15 2.50 8.96
N ASP A 131 -7.69 1.79 7.97
CA ASP A 131 -8.99 2.09 7.36
C ASP A 131 -10.14 1.32 8.04
N LEU A 132 -9.82 0.50 9.05
CA LEU A 132 -10.74 -0.36 9.79
C LEU A 132 -11.57 -1.30 8.91
N LYS A 133 -11.03 -1.68 7.74
CA LYS A 133 -11.70 -2.56 6.77
C LYS A 133 -11.23 -4.03 6.84
N GLY A 134 -10.33 -4.35 7.75
CA GLY A 134 -9.77 -5.71 7.88
C GLY A 134 -9.09 -6.16 6.60
N TRP A 135 -9.39 -7.38 6.14
CA TRP A 135 -8.86 -7.90 4.87
C TRP A 135 -9.35 -7.17 3.61
N ARG A 136 -10.31 -6.25 3.73
CA ARG A 136 -10.73 -5.36 2.64
C ARG A 136 -9.98 -4.03 2.65
N SER A 137 -8.91 -3.92 3.42
CA SER A 137 -8.06 -2.73 3.47
C SER A 137 -7.52 -2.38 2.09
N GLU A 138 -7.69 -1.12 1.69
CA GLU A 138 -7.17 -0.60 0.42
C GLU A 138 -5.64 -0.65 0.38
N GLY A 139 -4.99 -0.39 1.53
CA GLY A 139 -3.53 -0.46 1.63
C GLY A 139 -3.02 -1.88 1.51
N ALA A 140 -3.70 -2.87 2.12
CA ALA A 140 -3.33 -4.28 1.97
C ALA A 140 -3.50 -4.74 0.52
N ALA A 141 -4.61 -4.35 -0.12
CA ALA A 141 -4.87 -4.65 -1.53
C ALA A 141 -3.80 -4.03 -2.44
N LEU A 142 -3.45 -2.75 -2.25
CA LEU A 142 -2.44 -2.03 -3.04
C LEU A 142 -1.06 -2.70 -2.99
N TYR A 143 -0.68 -3.27 -1.83
CA TYR A 143 0.59 -3.96 -1.65
C TYR A 143 0.52 -5.46 -1.91
N GLY A 144 -0.63 -5.99 -2.30
CA GLY A 144 -0.84 -7.42 -2.56
C GLY A 144 -0.70 -8.29 -1.30
N VAL A 145 -1.02 -7.72 -0.13
CA VAL A 145 -0.91 -8.41 1.17
C VAL A 145 -2.12 -9.33 1.36
N ASN A 146 -1.88 -10.64 1.36
CA ASN A 146 -2.88 -11.69 1.56
C ASN A 146 -2.65 -12.52 2.83
N ALA A 147 -1.58 -12.25 3.56
CA ALA A 147 -1.26 -12.85 4.86
C ALA A 147 -0.48 -11.85 5.73
N ILE A 148 -0.65 -11.91 7.05
CA ILE A 148 0.08 -11.10 8.02
C ILE A 148 0.75 -11.98 9.10
N PRO A 149 1.90 -11.52 9.66
CA PRO A 149 2.57 -10.25 9.40
C PRO A 149 3.22 -10.20 8.00
N ALA A 150 3.14 -9.04 7.35
CA ALA A 150 3.85 -8.76 6.11
C ALA A 150 4.60 -7.43 6.25
N THR A 151 5.86 -7.39 5.82
CA THR A 151 6.69 -6.19 5.98
C THR A 151 7.41 -5.82 4.70
N TYR A 152 7.61 -4.51 4.51
CA TYR A 152 8.41 -3.94 3.43
C TYR A 152 9.42 -2.98 4.05
N LEU A 153 10.71 -3.22 3.86
CA LEU A 153 11.75 -2.28 4.24
C LEU A 153 11.98 -1.32 3.08
N ILE A 154 11.84 -0.03 3.34
CA ILE A 154 11.86 1.04 2.34
C ILE A 154 13.03 1.96 2.68
N ASP A 155 13.85 2.31 1.69
CA ASP A 155 14.99 3.23 1.87
C ASP A 155 14.53 4.70 1.93
N GLY A 156 15.46 5.60 2.26
CA GLY A 156 15.16 7.04 2.36
C GLY A 156 14.70 7.69 1.05
N LYS A 157 14.94 7.03 -0.09
CA LYS A 157 14.46 7.47 -1.41
C LYS A 157 13.06 6.93 -1.73
N GLY A 158 12.52 6.03 -0.89
CA GLY A 158 11.22 5.41 -1.05
C GLY A 158 11.21 4.12 -1.86
N LYS A 159 12.36 3.51 -2.09
CA LYS A 159 12.49 2.26 -2.80
C LYS A 159 12.39 1.09 -1.82
N VAL A 160 11.65 0.05 -2.17
CA VAL A 160 11.59 -1.21 -1.42
C VAL A 160 12.93 -1.93 -1.57
N VAL A 161 13.59 -2.18 -0.45
CA VAL A 161 14.91 -2.84 -0.41
C VAL A 161 14.87 -4.26 0.13
N ALA A 162 13.82 -4.61 0.89
CA ALA A 162 13.57 -5.98 1.35
C ALA A 162 12.10 -6.18 1.71
N LYS A 163 11.67 -7.44 1.83
CA LYS A 163 10.29 -7.83 2.18
C LYS A 163 10.32 -8.92 3.24
N ASN A 164 9.26 -8.97 4.06
CA ASN A 164 9.01 -10.05 5.03
C ASN A 164 10.16 -10.30 6.01
N LEU A 165 10.86 -9.23 6.40
CA LEU A 165 11.93 -9.31 7.40
C LEU A 165 11.33 -9.44 8.80
N ARG A 166 11.91 -10.33 9.63
CA ARG A 166 11.53 -10.60 11.02
C ARG A 166 12.76 -10.94 11.85
N GLY A 167 12.66 -10.76 13.17
CA GLY A 167 13.70 -11.13 14.09
C GLY A 167 15.06 -10.53 13.70
N ALA A 168 16.11 -11.34 13.75
CA ALA A 168 17.47 -10.91 13.42
C ALA A 168 17.64 -10.44 11.96
N ALA A 169 16.80 -10.91 11.02
CA ALA A 169 16.90 -10.51 9.62
C ALA A 169 16.60 -9.01 9.43
N LEU A 170 15.64 -8.45 10.18
CA LEU A 170 15.36 -7.01 10.16
C LEU A 170 16.56 -6.21 10.65
N GLU A 171 17.15 -6.59 11.77
CA GLU A 171 18.32 -5.90 12.32
C GLU A 171 19.53 -5.98 11.39
N ASN A 172 19.79 -7.15 10.81
CA ASN A 172 20.90 -7.34 9.87
C ASN A 172 20.74 -6.47 8.60
N ALA A 173 19.51 -6.36 8.08
CA ALA A 173 19.23 -5.49 6.94
C ALA A 173 19.50 -4.01 7.28
N LEU A 174 19.07 -3.55 8.45
CA LEU A 174 19.32 -2.18 8.90
C LEU A 174 20.82 -1.91 9.12
N LYS A 175 21.56 -2.85 9.72
CA LYS A 175 23.03 -2.76 9.87
C LYS A 175 23.73 -2.61 8.52
N ALA A 176 23.32 -3.39 7.53
CA ALA A 176 23.89 -3.34 6.18
C ALA A 176 23.62 -2.00 5.46
N MET A 177 22.56 -1.28 5.84
CA MET A 177 22.18 0.02 5.28
C MET A 177 22.81 1.22 6.01
N GLN A 178 23.42 1.02 7.18
CA GLN A 178 24.04 2.13 7.91
C GLN A 178 25.16 2.80 7.09
N ALA A 179 25.26 4.13 7.23
CA ALA A 179 26.37 4.87 6.66
C ALA A 179 27.66 4.43 7.34
N LYS A 180 28.69 4.21 6.55
CA LYS A 180 30.05 3.93 7.03
C LYS A 180 30.71 5.20 7.55
#